data_197913bc6c88bec7ae54fd0b01f33bbf
#
_entry.id   197913bc6c88bec7ae54fd0b01f33bbf
#
_cell.length_a   1.000
_cell.length_b   1.000
_cell.length_c   1.000
_cell.angle_alpha   90.00
_cell.angle_beta   90.00
_cell.angle_gamma   90.00
#
_symmetry.space_group_name_H-M   'P 1'
#
loop_
_entity.id
_entity.type
_entity.pdbx_description
1 polymer ?
#
loop_
_entity_poly.entity_id
_entity_poly.type
_entity_poly.pdbx_seq_one_letter_code
_entity_poly.pdbx_strand_id
1 'polypeptide(L)'
;MKFWLVFVLAIITIPAVFAEQGSFVDEVKFIQYLDENTALEEVRYGNLDIYYSRISSDRIESQDSRDGIQIFASTGGSYSILVNPSISDKFNPFSITDVRFALNYLVDRNLIVNELLGGHGKSMISNYGIYAADYLSIIDEIESFHFEYNPSYANDLITNALENVGAEKIHDSWYYDGEQIEISFFIRSDDPIRKSIGELLSYELENIGFQVKKDFGDLNKAFVVVYGSNPAMQKWHLYTEGWGSSGFTKYDSVGLAQMYSPWFSNMPGNNDPTYWNYKNDYIDTLTQKIYIGDFTSAQERTS
;
A
#
# COMPACT_ATOMS: atom_id res chain seq x y z
N MET A 1 -10.24 54.96 -73.35
CA MET A 1 -10.68 53.94 -72.37
C MET A 1 -9.42 53.23 -71.83
N LYS A 2 -9.04 53.53 -70.60
CA LYS A 2 -7.90 52.87 -69.95
C LYS A 2 -8.44 51.82 -68.99
N PHE A 3 -8.18 50.55 -69.27
CA PHE A 3 -8.50 49.44 -68.36
C PHE A 3 -7.41 49.34 -67.29
N TRP A 4 -7.80 49.49 -66.04
CA TRP A 4 -6.95 49.17 -64.89
C TRP A 4 -7.17 47.73 -64.50
N LEU A 5 -6.12 46.93 -64.60
CA LEU A 5 -6.09 45.58 -64.11
C LEU A 5 -5.70 45.63 -62.62
N VAL A 6 -6.60 45.28 -61.72
CA VAL A 6 -6.30 45.14 -60.28
C VAL A 6 -5.89 43.69 -60.03
N PHE A 7 -4.62 43.48 -59.72
CA PHE A 7 -4.08 42.21 -59.23
C PHE A 7 -4.41 42.11 -57.74
N VAL A 8 -5.33 41.19 -57.38
CA VAL A 8 -5.58 40.81 -55.99
C VAL A 8 -4.58 39.69 -55.63
N LEU A 9 -3.59 40.05 -54.80
CA LEU A 9 -2.63 39.09 -54.23
C LEU A 9 -3.29 38.38 -53.07
N ALA A 10 -3.80 37.18 -53.28
CA ALA A 10 -4.30 36.34 -52.19
C ALA A 10 -3.08 35.76 -51.39
N ILE A 11 -2.84 36.33 -50.22
CA ILE A 11 -1.89 35.78 -49.25
C ILE A 11 -2.56 34.53 -48.62
N ILE A 12 -2.15 33.36 -49.06
CA ILE A 12 -2.50 32.11 -48.41
C ILE A 12 -1.61 31.98 -47.16
N THR A 13 -2.13 32.32 -45.99
CA THR A 13 -1.51 31.97 -44.73
C THR A 13 -1.66 30.47 -44.52
N ILE A 14 -0.61 29.71 -44.82
CA ILE A 14 -0.52 28.29 -44.42
C ILE A 14 -0.33 28.33 -42.89
N PRO A 15 -1.27 27.81 -42.07
CA PRO A 15 -1.01 27.64 -40.66
C PRO A 15 0.23 26.75 -40.56
N ALA A 16 1.28 27.25 -39.91
CA ALA A 16 2.41 26.42 -39.51
C ALA A 16 1.84 25.37 -38.52
N VAL A 17 1.58 24.17 -39.01
CA VAL A 17 1.33 23.03 -38.15
C VAL A 17 2.65 22.78 -37.45
N PHE A 18 2.79 23.22 -36.20
CA PHE A 18 3.84 22.72 -35.34
C PHE A 18 3.54 21.22 -35.20
N ALA A 19 4.27 20.39 -35.95
CA ALA A 19 4.30 18.98 -35.70
C ALA A 19 4.74 18.83 -34.23
N GLU A 20 3.90 18.26 -33.38
CA GLU A 20 4.33 17.81 -32.05
C GLU A 20 5.61 17.01 -32.31
N GLN A 21 6.70 17.39 -31.62
CA GLN A 21 7.92 16.60 -31.67
C GLN A 21 7.55 15.19 -31.26
N GLY A 22 7.69 14.27 -32.18
CA GLY A 22 7.52 12.84 -31.88
C GLY A 22 8.56 12.35 -30.86
N SER A 23 8.56 11.09 -30.62
CA SER A 23 9.57 10.42 -29.78
C SER A 23 10.98 10.81 -30.24
N PHE A 24 11.88 11.08 -29.27
CA PHE A 24 13.30 11.35 -29.54
C PHE A 24 14.09 10.09 -29.91
N VAL A 25 13.46 8.92 -29.82
CA VAL A 25 14.04 7.63 -30.14
C VAL A 25 13.26 6.93 -31.25
N ASP A 26 13.97 6.25 -32.13
CA ASP A 26 13.40 5.52 -33.28
C ASP A 26 12.86 4.14 -32.87
N GLU A 27 13.45 3.53 -31.84
CA GLU A 27 13.12 2.19 -31.38
C GLU A 27 13.22 2.12 -29.84
N VAL A 28 12.26 1.42 -29.22
CA VAL A 28 12.29 1.05 -27.80
C VAL A 28 12.20 -0.46 -27.69
N LYS A 29 13.21 -1.09 -27.07
CA LYS A 29 13.25 -2.53 -26.82
C LYS A 29 13.02 -2.83 -25.35
N PHE A 30 12.02 -3.63 -25.04
CA PHE A 30 11.80 -4.15 -23.69
C PHE A 30 12.45 -5.53 -23.56
N ILE A 31 13.44 -5.64 -22.66
CA ILE A 31 14.19 -6.87 -22.40
C ILE A 31 13.89 -7.30 -20.97
N GLN A 32 13.48 -8.55 -20.78
CA GLN A 32 13.23 -9.10 -19.45
C GLN A 32 14.53 -9.67 -18.86
N TYR A 33 14.88 -9.22 -17.67
CA TYR A 33 15.92 -9.81 -16.83
C TYR A 33 15.26 -10.48 -15.61
N LEU A 34 15.69 -11.72 -15.31
CA LEU A 34 15.21 -12.48 -14.16
C LEU A 34 16.04 -12.21 -12.89
N ASP A 35 17.23 -11.66 -13.08
CA ASP A 35 18.16 -11.32 -12.01
C ASP A 35 18.50 -9.83 -12.05
N GLU A 36 18.30 -9.15 -10.92
CA GLU A 36 18.53 -7.72 -10.78
C GLU A 36 20.01 -7.35 -10.99
N ASN A 37 20.95 -8.18 -10.50
CA ASN A 37 22.38 -7.89 -10.66
C ASN A 37 22.78 -7.89 -12.11
N THR A 38 22.31 -8.87 -12.88
CA THR A 38 22.57 -8.96 -14.31
C THR A 38 22.06 -7.71 -15.03
N ALA A 39 20.84 -7.25 -14.69
CA ALA A 39 20.27 -6.04 -15.28
C ALA A 39 21.11 -4.79 -14.95
N LEU A 40 21.56 -4.64 -13.70
CA LEU A 40 22.40 -3.52 -13.28
C LEU A 40 23.77 -3.53 -13.92
N GLU A 41 24.39 -4.70 -14.11
CA GLU A 41 25.65 -4.83 -14.88
C GLU A 41 25.46 -4.43 -16.35
N GLU A 42 24.35 -4.81 -16.99
CA GLU A 42 24.04 -4.40 -18.36
C GLU A 42 23.86 -2.87 -18.49
N VAL A 43 23.29 -2.22 -17.48
CA VAL A 43 23.26 -0.74 -17.42
C VAL A 43 24.69 -0.17 -17.30
N ARG A 44 25.55 -0.75 -16.46
CA ARG A 44 26.93 -0.30 -16.29
C ARG A 44 27.75 -0.42 -17.56
N TYR A 45 27.55 -1.50 -18.31
CA TYR A 45 28.25 -1.71 -19.59
C TYR A 45 27.65 -0.95 -20.76
N GLY A 46 26.52 -0.23 -20.54
CA GLY A 46 25.84 0.51 -21.60
C GLY A 46 25.09 -0.37 -22.60
N ASN A 47 24.82 -1.62 -22.27
CA ASN A 47 24.01 -2.53 -23.07
C ASN A 47 22.50 -2.35 -22.80
N LEU A 48 22.17 -1.73 -21.68
CA LEU A 48 20.83 -1.35 -21.27
C LEU A 48 20.81 0.13 -20.87
N ASP A 49 19.96 0.92 -21.50
CA ASP A 49 19.91 2.37 -21.26
C ASP A 49 19.17 2.70 -19.96
N ILE A 50 18.11 1.96 -19.64
CA ILE A 50 17.26 2.17 -18.47
C ILE A 50 16.84 0.83 -17.89
N TYR A 51 17.12 0.61 -16.61
CA TYR A 51 16.50 -0.46 -15.84
C TYR A 51 15.24 0.10 -15.15
N TYR A 52 14.07 -0.24 -15.69
CA TYR A 52 12.79 0.23 -15.19
C TYR A 52 12.17 -0.85 -14.30
N SER A 53 12.75 -1.01 -13.12
CA SER A 53 12.22 -1.90 -12.09
C SER A 53 12.62 -1.39 -10.71
N ARG A 54 12.02 -1.96 -9.69
CA ARG A 54 12.36 -1.65 -8.31
C ARG A 54 13.76 -2.21 -8.00
N ILE A 55 14.62 -1.37 -7.46
CA ILE A 55 15.92 -1.78 -6.91
C ILE A 55 15.75 -1.94 -5.41
N SER A 56 16.27 -3.04 -4.84
CA SER A 56 16.27 -3.27 -3.40
C SER A 56 17.09 -2.22 -2.67
N SER A 57 16.65 -1.81 -1.47
CA SER A 57 17.26 -0.70 -0.73
C SER A 57 18.72 -0.94 -0.36
N ASP A 58 19.10 -2.18 -0.05
CA ASP A 58 20.49 -2.58 0.22
C ASP A 58 21.43 -2.40 -0.98
N ARG A 59 20.86 -2.28 -2.17
CA ARG A 59 21.61 -2.08 -3.41
C ARG A 59 21.83 -0.61 -3.76
N ILE A 60 20.99 0.29 -3.23
CA ILE A 60 21.08 1.72 -3.55
C ILE A 60 22.42 2.30 -3.10
N GLU A 61 22.90 1.95 -1.91
CA GLU A 61 24.18 2.42 -1.38
C GLU A 61 25.38 1.84 -2.15
N SER A 62 25.27 0.59 -2.60
CA SER A 62 26.34 -0.08 -3.38
C SER A 62 26.45 0.44 -4.82
N GLN A 63 25.41 1.11 -5.31
CA GLN A 63 25.29 1.66 -6.67
C GLN A 63 25.56 3.17 -6.72
N ASP A 64 26.34 3.69 -5.77
CA ASP A 64 26.71 5.09 -5.73
C ASP A 64 27.17 5.60 -7.10
N SER A 65 26.87 6.85 -7.41
CA SER A 65 27.11 7.59 -8.66
C SER A 65 28.55 7.48 -9.24
N ARG A 66 29.44 6.84 -8.53
CA ARG A 66 30.83 6.58 -8.95
C ARG A 66 30.97 5.73 -10.21
N ASP A 67 29.96 4.92 -10.53
CA ASP A 67 30.02 3.98 -11.66
C ASP A 67 29.31 4.47 -12.93
N GLY A 68 28.94 5.75 -12.99
CA GLY A 68 28.28 6.34 -14.15
C GLY A 68 26.79 6.01 -14.27
N ILE A 69 26.19 5.36 -13.27
CA ILE A 69 24.76 5.10 -13.22
C ILE A 69 24.05 6.26 -12.50
N GLN A 70 22.97 6.73 -13.09
CA GLN A 70 22.07 7.69 -12.45
C GLN A 70 20.86 6.97 -11.86
N ILE A 71 20.61 7.15 -10.57
CA ILE A 71 19.47 6.56 -9.87
C ILE A 71 18.37 7.62 -9.72
N PHE A 72 17.16 7.27 -10.16
CA PHE A 72 15.96 8.08 -9.96
C PHE A 72 15.09 7.42 -8.89
N ALA A 73 14.92 8.11 -7.77
CA ALA A 73 14.07 7.63 -6.69
C ALA A 73 12.67 8.26 -6.79
N SER A 74 11.65 7.44 -6.63
CA SER A 74 10.28 7.90 -6.46
C SER A 74 9.63 7.19 -5.27
N THR A 75 8.70 7.86 -4.59
CA THR A 75 7.92 7.26 -3.51
C THR A 75 6.77 6.46 -4.12
N GLY A 76 7.02 5.23 -4.50
CA GLY A 76 6.11 4.50 -5.36
C GLY A 76 5.51 3.22 -4.77
N GLY A 77 5.64 2.97 -3.48
CA GLY A 77 5.08 1.77 -2.87
C GLY A 77 4.99 1.85 -1.36
N SER A 78 4.20 0.96 -0.78
CA SER A 78 4.07 0.85 0.68
C SER A 78 4.00 -0.61 1.10
N TYR A 79 4.46 -0.88 2.31
CA TYR A 79 4.20 -2.11 3.04
C TYR A 79 3.11 -1.85 4.07
N SER A 80 2.21 -2.79 4.24
CA SER A 80 1.12 -2.70 5.19
C SER A 80 0.77 -4.07 5.78
N ILE A 81 0.03 -4.06 6.85
CA ILE A 81 -0.61 -5.26 7.39
C ILE A 81 -2.09 -5.19 7.08
N LEU A 82 -2.57 -6.13 6.32
CA LEU A 82 -3.98 -6.32 6.09
C LEU A 82 -4.58 -7.06 7.26
N VAL A 83 -5.71 -6.57 7.76
CA VAL A 83 -6.42 -7.14 8.93
C VAL A 83 -7.78 -7.63 8.49
N ASN A 84 -8.11 -8.87 8.81
CA ASN A 84 -9.41 -9.47 8.55
C ASN A 84 -10.37 -9.21 9.72
N PRO A 85 -11.35 -8.31 9.60
CA PRO A 85 -12.29 -7.98 10.67
C PRO A 85 -13.53 -8.88 10.70
N SER A 86 -13.59 -9.95 9.90
CA SER A 86 -14.81 -10.73 9.72
C SER A 86 -15.26 -11.43 10.99
N ILE A 87 -16.57 -11.46 11.14
CA ILE A 87 -17.26 -12.19 12.21
C ILE A 87 -17.64 -13.57 11.67
N SER A 88 -17.43 -14.60 12.47
CA SER A 88 -17.83 -15.98 12.18
C SER A 88 -18.18 -16.73 13.47
N ASP A 89 -18.43 -18.04 13.36
CA ASP A 89 -18.69 -18.90 14.53
C ASP A 89 -17.45 -19.01 15.45
N LYS A 90 -16.26 -18.79 14.90
CA LYS A 90 -15.02 -18.72 15.70
C LYS A 90 -14.74 -17.30 16.11
N PHE A 91 -14.24 -17.13 17.32
CA PHE A 91 -13.84 -15.83 17.82
C PHE A 91 -12.68 -15.26 17.01
N ASN A 92 -12.84 -14.03 16.54
CA ASN A 92 -11.82 -13.26 15.85
C ASN A 92 -11.51 -12.00 16.68
N PRO A 93 -10.34 -11.86 17.29
CA PRO A 93 -10.01 -10.68 18.08
C PRO A 93 -10.03 -9.40 17.23
N PHE A 94 -9.75 -9.52 15.95
CA PHE A 94 -9.76 -8.38 15.01
C PHE A 94 -11.17 -7.98 14.54
N SER A 95 -12.25 -8.67 14.95
CA SER A 95 -13.61 -8.14 14.80
C SER A 95 -13.85 -6.92 15.70
N ILE A 96 -13.06 -6.79 16.79
CA ILE A 96 -13.14 -5.70 17.75
C ILE A 96 -12.33 -4.51 17.23
N THR A 97 -12.96 -3.34 17.11
CA THR A 97 -12.33 -2.12 16.59
C THR A 97 -11.12 -1.70 17.41
N ASP A 98 -11.22 -1.75 18.74
CA ASP A 98 -10.14 -1.30 19.64
C ASP A 98 -8.90 -2.19 19.54
N VAL A 99 -9.06 -3.50 19.28
CA VAL A 99 -7.95 -4.41 19.01
C VAL A 99 -7.25 -4.04 17.69
N ARG A 100 -8.01 -3.74 16.64
CA ARG A 100 -7.41 -3.26 15.38
C ARG A 100 -6.70 -1.92 15.53
N PHE A 101 -7.31 -1.01 16.31
CA PHE A 101 -6.71 0.29 16.60
C PHE A 101 -5.38 0.15 17.34
N ALA A 102 -5.32 -0.75 18.31
CA ALA A 102 -4.13 -1.01 19.12
C ALA A 102 -2.93 -1.53 18.29
N LEU A 103 -3.17 -2.20 17.16
CA LEU A 103 -2.08 -2.65 16.27
C LEU A 103 -1.19 -1.51 15.79
N ASN A 104 -1.71 -0.27 15.74
CA ASN A 104 -0.89 0.88 15.35
C ASN A 104 0.26 1.17 16.31
N TYR A 105 0.14 0.76 17.57
CA TYR A 105 1.17 0.92 18.60
C TYR A 105 2.10 -0.29 18.73
N LEU A 106 1.78 -1.42 18.05
CA LEU A 106 2.63 -2.63 18.02
C LEU A 106 3.62 -2.64 16.86
N VAL A 107 3.40 -1.84 15.84
CA VAL A 107 4.28 -1.81 14.66
C VAL A 107 5.32 -0.71 14.83
N ASP A 108 6.58 -1.10 15.07
CA ASP A 108 7.70 -0.16 15.06
C ASP A 108 8.08 0.23 13.64
N ARG A 109 7.37 1.24 13.11
CA ARG A 109 7.58 1.76 11.77
C ARG A 109 8.97 2.36 11.58
N ASN A 110 9.53 2.95 12.66
CA ASN A 110 10.85 3.57 12.60
C ASN A 110 11.95 2.51 12.51
N LEU A 111 11.84 1.43 13.26
CA LEU A 111 12.73 0.28 13.14
C LEU A 111 12.67 -0.31 11.72
N ILE A 112 11.46 -0.51 11.18
CA ILE A 112 11.29 -1.03 9.82
C ILE A 112 11.97 -0.11 8.80
N VAL A 113 11.77 1.20 8.89
CA VAL A 113 12.38 2.16 7.95
C VAL A 113 13.90 2.16 8.08
N ASN A 114 14.42 2.21 9.28
CA ASN A 114 15.86 2.36 9.48
C ASN A 114 16.63 1.06 9.25
N GLU A 115 16.13 -0.06 9.78
CA GLU A 115 16.88 -1.33 9.76
C GLU A 115 16.54 -2.20 8.54
N LEU A 116 15.25 -2.26 8.15
CA LEU A 116 14.88 -3.11 7.03
C LEU A 116 14.95 -2.40 5.68
N LEU A 117 14.71 -1.09 5.66
CA LEU A 117 14.75 -0.28 4.43
C LEU A 117 16.00 0.59 4.32
N GLY A 118 16.98 0.47 5.25
CA GLY A 118 18.23 1.23 5.23
C GLY A 118 18.00 2.77 5.22
N GLY A 119 16.92 3.25 5.83
CA GLY A 119 16.54 4.66 5.81
C GLY A 119 15.85 5.13 4.52
N HIS A 120 15.71 4.25 3.52
CA HIS A 120 15.10 4.58 2.21
C HIS A 120 13.57 4.45 2.22
N GLY A 121 12.93 4.95 3.25
CA GLY A 121 11.48 4.93 3.41
C GLY A 121 11.00 6.00 4.38
N LYS A 122 9.70 6.02 4.62
CA LYS A 122 9.08 6.84 5.65
C LYS A 122 7.95 6.07 6.33
N SER A 123 7.78 6.32 7.63
CA SER A 123 6.64 5.82 8.38
C SER A 123 5.34 6.32 7.75
N MET A 124 4.39 5.41 7.56
CA MET A 124 3.09 5.69 6.95
C MET A 124 1.99 5.25 7.92
N ILE A 125 1.13 6.19 8.31
CA ILE A 125 0.06 5.98 9.29
C ILE A 125 -1.32 6.21 8.71
N SER A 126 -1.40 6.57 7.45
CA SER A 126 -2.64 6.66 6.68
C SER A 126 -2.49 5.88 5.38
N ASN A 127 -3.59 5.77 4.64
CA ASN A 127 -3.56 5.22 3.27
C ASN A 127 -2.79 6.10 2.29
N TYR A 128 -2.54 7.35 2.64
CA TYR A 128 -1.74 8.28 1.85
C TYR A 128 -0.31 8.35 2.37
N GLY A 129 0.66 8.26 1.47
CA GLY A 129 2.06 8.50 1.81
C GLY A 129 2.31 9.96 2.18
N ILE A 130 3.30 10.21 3.02
CA ILE A 130 3.59 11.55 3.57
C ILE A 130 3.92 12.62 2.52
N TYR A 131 4.23 12.25 1.30
CA TYR A 131 4.47 13.18 0.20
C TYR A 131 3.24 13.43 -0.69
N ALA A 132 2.12 12.74 -0.40
CA ALA A 132 0.88 12.98 -1.12
C ALA A 132 0.24 14.30 -0.66
N ALA A 133 -0.32 15.06 -1.61
CA ALA A 133 -1.05 16.28 -1.27
C ALA A 133 -2.26 15.98 -0.36
N ASP A 134 -2.86 14.82 -0.52
CA ASP A 134 -3.96 14.34 0.32
C ASP A 134 -3.53 14.13 1.78
N TYR A 135 -2.31 13.61 2.03
CA TYR A 135 -1.76 13.47 3.38
C TYR A 135 -1.61 14.83 4.07
N LEU A 136 -1.07 15.83 3.38
CA LEU A 136 -0.87 17.16 3.94
C LEU A 136 -2.18 17.84 4.34
N SER A 137 -3.29 17.47 3.70
CA SER A 137 -4.60 18.04 4.03
C SER A 137 -5.24 17.47 5.29
N ILE A 138 -4.77 16.31 5.77
CA ILE A 138 -5.28 15.60 6.95
C ILE A 138 -4.20 15.41 8.03
N ILE A 139 -3.05 16.05 7.90
CA ILE A 139 -1.88 15.82 8.78
C ILE A 139 -2.19 16.12 10.25
N ASP A 140 -2.90 17.21 10.54
CA ASP A 140 -3.24 17.60 11.91
C ASP A 140 -4.10 16.54 12.61
N GLU A 141 -5.05 15.95 11.88
CA GLU A 141 -5.90 14.87 12.37
C GLU A 141 -5.08 13.61 12.63
N ILE A 142 -4.22 13.24 11.67
CA ILE A 142 -3.40 12.02 11.78
C ILE A 142 -2.39 12.14 12.92
N GLU A 143 -1.75 13.29 13.10
CA GLU A 143 -0.78 13.52 14.17
C GLU A 143 -1.45 13.50 15.56
N SER A 144 -2.74 13.85 15.64
CA SER A 144 -3.48 13.80 16.91
C SER A 144 -3.59 12.40 17.51
N PHE A 145 -3.48 11.34 16.73
CA PHE A 145 -3.51 9.95 17.21
C PHE A 145 -2.22 9.51 17.89
N HIS A 146 -1.10 10.20 17.68
CA HIS A 146 0.21 9.85 18.25
C HIS A 146 0.59 8.37 18.06
N PHE A 147 0.46 7.85 16.84
CA PHE A 147 0.77 6.45 16.51
C PHE A 147 2.28 6.18 16.54
N GLU A 148 2.83 6.13 17.74
CA GLU A 148 4.21 5.75 18.01
C GLU A 148 4.26 4.32 18.55
N TYR A 149 5.38 3.62 18.32
CA TYR A 149 5.58 2.29 18.85
C TYR A 149 5.55 2.32 20.39
N ASN A 150 4.52 1.68 20.96
CA ASN A 150 4.26 1.60 22.39
C ASN A 150 3.55 0.29 22.76
N PRO A 151 4.28 -0.83 22.85
CA PRO A 151 3.69 -2.14 23.13
C PRO A 151 2.94 -2.20 24.46
N SER A 152 3.38 -1.44 25.45
CA SER A 152 2.67 -1.39 26.75
C SER A 152 1.28 -0.81 26.60
N TYR A 153 1.16 0.33 25.92
CA TYR A 153 -0.14 0.95 25.67
C TYR A 153 -1.04 0.09 24.79
N ALA A 154 -0.44 -0.56 23.76
CA ALA A 154 -1.17 -1.52 22.93
C ALA A 154 -1.71 -2.70 23.76
N ASN A 155 -0.90 -3.26 24.67
CA ASN A 155 -1.33 -4.34 25.55
C ASN A 155 -2.48 -3.91 26.45
N ASP A 156 -2.44 -2.70 27.01
CA ASP A 156 -3.54 -2.18 27.84
C ASP A 156 -4.84 -2.03 27.05
N LEU A 157 -4.78 -1.49 25.82
CA LEU A 157 -5.94 -1.37 24.94
C LEU A 157 -6.52 -2.73 24.57
N ILE A 158 -5.67 -3.69 24.18
CA ILE A 158 -6.08 -5.04 23.80
C ILE A 158 -6.67 -5.78 25.00
N THR A 159 -6.02 -5.67 26.17
CA THR A 159 -6.53 -6.28 27.41
C THR A 159 -7.92 -5.79 27.70
N ASN A 160 -8.13 -4.48 27.78
CA ASN A 160 -9.46 -3.90 28.04
C ASN A 160 -10.50 -4.34 27.01
N ALA A 161 -10.11 -4.36 25.71
CA ALA A 161 -11.03 -4.73 24.64
C ALA A 161 -11.44 -6.21 24.70
N LEU A 162 -10.51 -7.10 25.01
CA LEU A 162 -10.76 -8.54 25.11
C LEU A 162 -11.55 -8.90 26.37
N GLU A 163 -11.21 -8.35 27.52
CA GLU A 163 -11.94 -8.57 28.78
C GLU A 163 -13.39 -8.08 28.67
N ASN A 164 -13.64 -6.95 28.00
CA ASN A 164 -14.99 -6.42 27.79
C ASN A 164 -15.92 -7.36 26.99
N VAL A 165 -15.36 -8.26 26.19
CA VAL A 165 -16.14 -9.26 25.44
C VAL A 165 -16.12 -10.63 26.12
N GLY A 166 -15.50 -10.76 27.31
CA GLY A 166 -15.47 -11.99 28.09
C GLY A 166 -14.30 -12.91 27.79
N ALA A 167 -13.25 -12.44 27.09
CA ALA A 167 -12.01 -13.18 27.01
C ALA A 167 -11.22 -13.10 28.32
N GLU A 168 -10.45 -14.13 28.62
CA GLU A 168 -9.68 -14.26 29.86
C GLU A 168 -8.21 -14.52 29.55
N LYS A 169 -7.32 -13.95 30.36
CA LYS A 169 -5.88 -14.21 30.27
C LYS A 169 -5.49 -15.25 31.31
N ILE A 170 -5.09 -16.45 30.85
CA ILE A 170 -4.71 -17.59 31.69
C ILE A 170 -3.23 -17.92 31.39
N HIS A 171 -2.36 -17.87 32.42
CA HIS A 171 -0.93 -18.12 32.28
C HIS A 171 -0.29 -17.37 31.09
N ASP A 172 -0.57 -16.04 31.04
CA ASP A 172 -0.09 -15.12 29.99
C ASP A 172 -0.61 -15.40 28.56
N SER A 173 -1.62 -16.27 28.40
CA SER A 173 -2.26 -16.56 27.12
C SER A 173 -3.74 -16.17 27.13
N TRP A 174 -4.22 -15.69 25.99
CA TRP A 174 -5.62 -15.27 25.83
C TRP A 174 -6.53 -16.44 25.45
N TYR A 175 -7.68 -16.54 26.12
CA TYR A 175 -8.73 -17.53 25.90
C TYR A 175 -10.10 -16.86 25.75
N TYR A 176 -10.94 -17.47 24.92
CA TYR A 176 -12.33 -17.10 24.75
C TYR A 176 -13.18 -18.38 24.71
N ASP A 177 -14.25 -18.48 25.52
CA ASP A 177 -15.07 -19.68 25.70
C ASP A 177 -14.24 -20.96 25.97
N GLY A 178 -13.13 -20.84 26.69
CA GLY A 178 -12.25 -21.94 27.04
C GLY A 178 -11.28 -22.37 25.93
N GLU A 179 -11.33 -21.76 24.75
CA GLU A 179 -10.38 -22.01 23.66
C GLU A 179 -9.31 -20.91 23.61
N GLN A 180 -8.05 -21.31 23.40
CA GLN A 180 -6.97 -20.35 23.25
C GLN A 180 -7.15 -19.54 21.95
N ILE A 181 -6.97 -18.23 22.04
CA ILE A 181 -7.08 -17.34 20.87
C ILE A 181 -5.86 -17.52 19.98
N GLU A 182 -6.06 -18.13 18.80
CA GLU A 182 -5.04 -18.32 17.77
C GLU A 182 -5.20 -17.29 16.65
N ILE A 183 -4.10 -16.60 16.30
CA ILE A 183 -4.03 -15.67 15.16
C ILE A 183 -3.33 -16.38 13.99
N SER A 184 -4.06 -16.65 12.91
CA SER A 184 -3.46 -17.14 11.66
C SER A 184 -2.88 -15.94 10.90
N PHE A 185 -1.55 -15.88 10.78
CA PHE A 185 -0.85 -14.81 10.11
C PHE A 185 -0.20 -15.29 8.82
N PHE A 186 -0.75 -14.87 7.68
CA PHE A 186 -0.16 -15.19 6.38
C PHE A 186 0.98 -14.20 6.06
N ILE A 187 2.19 -14.72 5.94
CA ILE A 187 3.42 -13.94 5.77
C ILE A 187 4.03 -14.24 4.40
N ARG A 188 4.21 -13.21 3.58
CA ARG A 188 4.88 -13.30 2.28
C ARG A 188 6.37 -13.58 2.47
N SER A 189 6.79 -14.80 2.13
CA SER A 189 8.17 -15.25 2.28
C SER A 189 9.03 -15.08 1.02
N ASP A 190 8.41 -14.76 -0.10
CA ASP A 190 9.07 -14.39 -1.36
C ASP A 190 9.52 -12.93 -1.40
N ASP A 191 9.15 -12.12 -0.41
CA ASP A 191 9.62 -10.75 -0.19
C ASP A 191 10.29 -10.67 1.20
N PRO A 192 11.62 -10.49 1.29
CA PRO A 192 12.34 -10.49 2.55
C PRO A 192 11.86 -9.42 3.54
N ILE A 193 11.46 -8.25 3.04
CA ILE A 193 10.97 -7.15 3.90
C ILE A 193 9.62 -7.53 4.50
N ARG A 194 8.68 -8.03 3.70
CA ARG A 194 7.38 -8.51 4.20
C ARG A 194 7.53 -9.64 5.20
N LYS A 195 8.47 -10.56 4.95
CA LYS A 195 8.77 -11.64 5.87
C LYS A 195 9.22 -11.09 7.22
N SER A 196 10.19 -10.18 7.23
CA SER A 196 10.70 -9.56 8.46
C SER A 196 9.63 -8.76 9.20
N ILE A 197 8.80 -7.99 8.50
CA ILE A 197 7.66 -7.26 9.10
C ILE A 197 6.69 -8.25 9.77
N GLY A 198 6.36 -9.36 9.11
CA GLY A 198 5.48 -10.38 9.66
C GLY A 198 6.05 -11.06 10.89
N GLU A 199 7.34 -11.36 10.90
CA GLU A 199 8.03 -11.95 12.05
C GLU A 199 8.10 -10.98 13.24
N LEU A 200 8.38 -9.69 13.01
CA LEU A 200 8.37 -8.65 14.04
C LEU A 200 6.98 -8.51 14.70
N LEU A 201 5.94 -8.35 13.89
CA LEU A 201 4.59 -8.21 14.45
C LEU A 201 4.11 -9.51 15.13
N SER A 202 4.50 -10.68 14.62
CA SER A 202 4.21 -11.96 15.30
C SER A 202 4.82 -12.00 16.70
N TYR A 203 6.06 -11.56 16.84
CA TYR A 203 6.73 -11.49 18.14
C TYR A 203 6.00 -10.58 19.12
N GLU A 204 5.55 -9.41 18.68
CA GLU A 204 4.78 -8.48 19.53
C GLU A 204 3.43 -9.07 19.95
N LEU A 205 2.73 -9.74 19.06
CA LEU A 205 1.46 -10.39 19.37
C LEU A 205 1.64 -11.57 20.34
N GLU A 206 2.72 -12.35 20.19
CA GLU A 206 3.07 -13.44 21.11
C GLU A 206 3.40 -12.89 22.51
N ASN A 207 4.09 -11.74 22.59
CA ASN A 207 4.41 -11.07 23.88
C ASN A 207 3.14 -10.57 24.61
N ILE A 208 2.10 -10.23 23.87
CA ILE A 208 0.81 -9.81 24.46
C ILE A 208 -0.01 -11.03 24.94
N GLY A 209 0.30 -12.23 24.48
CA GLY A 209 -0.33 -13.47 24.90
C GLY A 209 -1.20 -14.13 23.85
N PHE A 210 -1.13 -13.74 22.59
CA PHE A 210 -1.78 -14.48 21.52
C PHE A 210 -0.92 -15.67 21.08
N GLN A 211 -1.57 -16.75 20.67
CA GLN A 211 -0.90 -17.79 19.90
C GLN A 211 -0.87 -17.36 18.44
N VAL A 212 0.33 -17.25 17.84
CA VAL A 212 0.47 -16.85 16.43
C VAL A 212 0.87 -18.03 15.57
N LYS A 213 -0.02 -18.42 14.67
CA LYS A 213 0.23 -19.43 13.65
C LYS A 213 0.73 -18.73 12.38
N LYS A 214 2.06 -18.78 12.17
CA LYS A 214 2.72 -18.19 11.01
C LYS A 214 2.56 -19.12 9.80
N ASP A 215 1.90 -18.66 8.76
CA ASP A 215 1.75 -19.35 7.47
C ASP A 215 2.56 -18.61 6.40
N PHE A 216 3.65 -19.21 5.94
CA PHE A 216 4.54 -18.63 4.95
C PHE A 216 4.14 -19.04 3.53
N GLY A 217 4.21 -18.09 2.59
CA GLY A 217 3.91 -18.37 1.19
C GLY A 217 4.28 -17.25 0.25
N ASP A 218 4.20 -17.57 -1.04
CA ASP A 218 4.39 -16.64 -2.14
C ASP A 218 3.08 -15.91 -2.52
N LEU A 219 3.17 -15.07 -3.56
CA LEU A 219 2.00 -14.35 -4.09
C LEU A 219 0.89 -15.30 -4.57
N ASN A 220 1.22 -16.43 -5.20
CA ASN A 220 0.22 -17.36 -5.71
C ASN A 220 -0.58 -17.98 -4.55
N LYS A 221 0.09 -18.37 -3.47
CA LYS A 221 -0.59 -18.86 -2.27
C LYS A 221 -1.43 -17.76 -1.61
N ALA A 222 -0.96 -16.49 -1.60
CA ALA A 222 -1.73 -15.36 -1.10
C ALA A 222 -3.03 -15.17 -1.88
N PHE A 223 -3.01 -15.28 -3.21
CA PHE A 223 -4.23 -15.20 -4.02
C PHE A 223 -5.26 -16.26 -3.65
N VAL A 224 -4.84 -17.45 -3.28
CA VAL A 224 -5.75 -18.54 -2.87
C VAL A 224 -6.25 -18.36 -1.43
N VAL A 225 -5.34 -18.03 -0.50
CA VAL A 225 -5.65 -18.01 0.93
C VAL A 225 -6.32 -16.71 1.34
N VAL A 226 -5.78 -15.57 0.87
CA VAL A 226 -6.20 -14.22 1.31
C VAL A 226 -7.29 -13.67 0.40
N TYR A 227 -7.02 -13.58 -0.90
CA TYR A 227 -7.93 -12.93 -1.85
C TYR A 227 -9.05 -13.84 -2.37
N GLY A 228 -8.78 -15.12 -2.52
CA GLY A 228 -9.72 -16.10 -3.10
C GLY A 228 -10.59 -16.85 -2.09
N SER A 229 -10.47 -16.57 -0.79
CA SER A 229 -11.30 -17.22 0.22
C SER A 229 -12.27 -16.26 0.88
N ASN A 230 -13.41 -16.81 1.34
CA ASN A 230 -14.31 -16.04 2.20
C ASN A 230 -13.59 -15.64 3.49
N PRO A 231 -13.45 -14.34 3.80
CA PRO A 231 -12.81 -13.88 5.03
C PRO A 231 -13.39 -14.48 6.31
N ALA A 232 -14.70 -14.79 6.34
CA ALA A 232 -15.37 -15.42 7.49
C ALA A 232 -14.91 -16.87 7.74
N MET A 233 -14.24 -17.51 6.78
CA MET A 233 -13.61 -18.82 7.03
C MET A 233 -12.37 -18.72 7.91
N GLN A 234 -11.89 -17.52 8.18
CA GLN A 234 -10.72 -17.22 9.03
C GLN A 234 -9.47 -18.06 8.69
N LYS A 235 -9.24 -18.30 7.39
CA LYS A 235 -8.00 -18.92 6.93
C LYS A 235 -6.79 -18.05 7.21
N TRP A 236 -7.01 -16.76 7.38
CA TRP A 236 -6.05 -15.75 7.77
C TRP A 236 -6.74 -14.68 8.61
N HIS A 237 -6.02 -14.12 9.57
CA HIS A 237 -6.43 -12.98 10.37
C HIS A 237 -5.59 -11.75 10.00
N LEU A 238 -4.31 -11.96 9.74
CA LEU A 238 -3.36 -10.94 9.30
C LEU A 238 -2.64 -11.37 8.03
N TYR A 239 -2.26 -10.40 7.21
CA TYR A 239 -1.48 -10.64 6.01
C TYR A 239 -0.48 -9.51 5.79
N THR A 240 0.79 -9.84 5.49
CA THR A 240 1.80 -8.86 5.09
C THR A 240 1.57 -8.45 3.65
N GLU A 241 1.03 -7.26 3.45
CA GLU A 241 0.66 -6.72 2.15
C GLU A 241 1.67 -5.69 1.65
N GLY A 242 1.64 -5.39 0.37
CA GLY A 242 2.41 -4.31 -0.25
C GLY A 242 1.72 -3.79 -1.49
N TRP A 243 1.66 -2.49 -1.60
CA TRP A 243 0.98 -1.80 -2.67
C TRP A 243 1.98 -1.02 -3.51
N GLY A 244 1.86 -1.16 -4.83
CA GLY A 244 2.52 -0.26 -5.76
C GLY A 244 1.73 1.03 -5.90
N SER A 245 2.42 2.16 -5.98
CA SER A 245 1.82 3.46 -6.26
C SER A 245 2.63 4.14 -7.36
N SER A 246 1.99 4.99 -8.15
CA SER A 246 2.70 5.84 -9.09
C SER A 246 3.23 7.07 -8.37
N GLY A 247 4.54 7.22 -8.27
CA GLY A 247 5.18 8.42 -7.71
C GLY A 247 4.91 9.71 -8.50
N PHE A 248 4.22 9.60 -9.63
CA PHE A 248 3.88 10.74 -10.50
C PHE A 248 2.47 11.31 -10.25
N THR A 249 1.64 10.62 -9.48
CA THR A 249 0.29 11.09 -9.17
C THR A 249 0.31 12.04 -7.98
N LYS A 250 -0.10 13.30 -8.21
CA LYS A 250 -0.20 14.32 -7.15
C LYS A 250 -1.34 14.02 -6.17
N TYR A 251 -2.44 13.49 -6.70
CA TYR A 251 -3.64 13.15 -5.94
C TYR A 251 -4.02 11.71 -6.21
N ASP A 252 -4.37 11.00 -5.15
CA ASP A 252 -4.86 9.62 -5.27
C ASP A 252 -6.38 9.62 -5.44
N SER A 253 -6.86 9.08 -6.56
CA SER A 253 -8.29 8.96 -6.84
C SER A 253 -8.87 7.59 -6.51
N VAL A 254 -8.04 6.60 -6.18
CA VAL A 254 -8.47 5.21 -6.01
C VAL A 254 -8.16 4.60 -4.65
N GLY A 255 -7.15 5.09 -3.94
CA GLY A 255 -6.62 4.43 -2.75
C GLY A 255 -7.65 4.20 -1.65
N LEU A 256 -8.50 5.17 -1.35
CA LEU A 256 -9.58 5.00 -0.37
C LEU A 256 -10.64 4.00 -0.86
N ALA A 257 -11.05 4.10 -2.13
CA ALA A 257 -12.00 3.16 -2.71
C ALA A 257 -11.45 1.74 -2.71
N GLN A 258 -10.18 1.59 -3.07
CA GLN A 258 -9.48 0.32 -3.12
C GLN A 258 -9.45 -0.37 -1.76
N MET A 259 -9.25 0.39 -0.67
CA MET A 259 -9.10 -0.16 0.67
C MET A 259 -10.41 -0.34 1.42
N TYR A 260 -11.41 0.53 1.17
CA TYR A 260 -12.58 0.63 2.04
C TYR A 260 -13.94 0.49 1.35
N SER A 261 -13.98 0.40 0.02
CA SER A 261 -15.25 0.42 -0.70
C SER A 261 -15.50 -0.85 -1.51
N PRO A 262 -16.56 -1.61 -1.21
CA PRO A 262 -16.92 -2.83 -1.93
C PRO A 262 -17.15 -2.63 -3.42
N TRP A 263 -17.62 -1.45 -3.83
CA TRP A 263 -17.88 -1.14 -5.23
C TRP A 263 -16.62 -1.16 -6.11
N PHE A 264 -15.45 -0.87 -5.53
CA PHE A 264 -14.16 -0.93 -6.24
C PHE A 264 -13.63 -2.37 -6.34
N SER A 265 -14.00 -3.20 -5.37
CA SER A 265 -13.80 -4.66 -5.42
C SER A 265 -12.34 -5.11 -5.53
N ASN A 266 -11.42 -4.52 -4.76
CA ASN A 266 -9.99 -4.85 -4.82
C ASN A 266 -9.43 -5.53 -3.57
N MET A 267 -10.19 -5.57 -2.46
CA MET A 267 -9.74 -6.17 -1.21
C MET A 267 -10.10 -7.66 -1.12
N PRO A 268 -9.54 -8.43 -0.18
CA PRO A 268 -9.86 -9.85 0.00
C PRO A 268 -11.35 -10.12 0.09
N GLY A 269 -11.81 -11.16 -0.59
CA GLY A 269 -13.22 -11.48 -0.75
C GLY A 269 -13.87 -10.82 -1.97
N ASN A 270 -13.12 -10.12 -2.79
CA ASN A 270 -13.60 -9.34 -3.95
C ASN A 270 -14.35 -10.14 -5.00
N ASN A 271 -14.05 -11.43 -5.12
CA ASN A 271 -14.73 -12.30 -6.08
C ASN A 271 -16.22 -12.45 -5.75
N ASP A 272 -16.62 -12.13 -4.54
CA ASP A 272 -18.00 -12.16 -4.08
C ASP A 272 -18.28 -10.98 -3.14
N PRO A 273 -19.05 -9.96 -3.57
CA PRO A 273 -19.38 -8.82 -2.72
C PRO A 273 -20.07 -9.18 -1.41
N THR A 274 -20.66 -10.38 -1.30
CA THR A 274 -21.28 -10.85 -0.05
C THR A 274 -20.27 -11.14 1.05
N TYR A 275 -18.98 -11.30 0.73
CA TYR A 275 -17.90 -11.51 1.69
C TYR A 275 -17.37 -10.23 2.32
N TRP A 276 -17.81 -9.07 1.83
CA TRP A 276 -17.32 -7.79 2.31
C TRP A 276 -17.93 -7.45 3.68
N ASN A 277 -17.12 -7.46 4.71
CA ASN A 277 -17.58 -7.24 6.08
C ASN A 277 -17.66 -5.78 6.49
N TYR A 278 -17.02 -4.88 5.73
CA TYR A 278 -17.09 -3.44 5.96
C TYR A 278 -17.92 -2.79 4.88
N LYS A 279 -18.96 -2.11 5.28
CA LYS A 279 -19.80 -1.33 4.36
C LYS A 279 -20.14 0.00 5.00
N ASN A 280 -19.85 1.08 4.29
CA ASN A 280 -20.22 2.42 4.70
C ASN A 280 -20.65 3.22 3.47
N ASP A 281 -21.97 3.42 3.35
CA ASP A 281 -22.57 4.09 2.18
C ASP A 281 -22.06 5.54 2.02
N TYR A 282 -21.65 6.20 3.10
CA TYR A 282 -21.06 7.54 3.05
C TYR A 282 -19.68 7.50 2.39
N ILE A 283 -18.80 6.60 2.84
CA ILE A 283 -17.46 6.39 2.23
C ILE A 283 -17.62 5.96 0.77
N ASP A 284 -18.54 5.05 0.47
CA ASP A 284 -18.79 4.59 -0.90
C ASP A 284 -19.19 5.75 -1.82
N THR A 285 -20.05 6.64 -1.34
CA THR A 285 -20.46 7.83 -2.10
C THR A 285 -19.30 8.78 -2.34
N LEU A 286 -18.51 9.10 -1.30
CA LEU A 286 -17.37 10.03 -1.41
C LEU A 286 -16.26 9.46 -2.30
N THR A 287 -15.94 8.19 -2.16
CA THR A 287 -14.91 7.54 -2.98
C THR A 287 -15.30 7.46 -4.46
N GLN A 288 -16.60 7.25 -4.76
CA GLN A 288 -17.10 7.35 -6.13
C GLN A 288 -16.98 8.76 -6.71
N LYS A 289 -17.32 9.80 -5.93
CA LYS A 289 -17.15 11.21 -6.36
C LYS A 289 -15.68 11.52 -6.67
N ILE A 290 -14.75 11.10 -5.82
CA ILE A 290 -13.32 11.30 -6.04
C ILE A 290 -12.87 10.55 -7.30
N TYR A 291 -13.31 9.30 -7.47
CA TYR A 291 -12.92 8.46 -8.58
C TYR A 291 -13.32 9.01 -9.95
N ILE A 292 -14.55 9.50 -10.07
CA ILE A 292 -15.07 10.08 -11.33
C ILE A 292 -14.75 11.57 -11.50
N GLY A 293 -14.13 12.22 -10.49
CA GLY A 293 -13.80 13.63 -10.53
C GLY A 293 -15.02 14.57 -10.35
N ASP A 294 -16.05 14.14 -9.63
CA ASP A 294 -17.27 14.92 -9.36
C ASP A 294 -17.04 15.90 -8.20
N PHE A 295 -16.20 16.89 -8.46
CA PHE A 295 -15.90 18.01 -7.55
C PHE A 295 -15.52 19.25 -8.38
N THR A 296 -15.82 20.44 -7.84
CA THR A 296 -15.64 21.72 -8.54
C THR A 296 -14.35 22.43 -8.12
N SER A 297 -13.74 22.01 -7.03
CA SER A 297 -12.51 22.61 -6.51
C SER A 297 -11.64 21.59 -5.78
N ALA A 298 -10.34 21.90 -5.63
CA ALA A 298 -9.44 21.08 -4.81
C ALA A 298 -9.89 21.03 -3.33
N GLN A 299 -10.46 22.13 -2.81
CA GLN A 299 -10.97 22.17 -1.44
C GLN A 299 -12.16 21.23 -1.24
N GLU A 300 -13.12 21.22 -2.19
CA GLU A 300 -14.25 20.27 -2.15
C GLU A 300 -13.78 18.82 -2.21
N ARG A 301 -12.75 18.53 -3.01
CA ARG A 301 -12.17 17.19 -3.09
C ARG A 301 -11.56 16.76 -1.76
N THR A 302 -10.93 17.68 -1.03
CA THR A 302 -10.17 17.39 0.20
C THR A 302 -11.07 17.31 1.44
N SER A 303 -12.20 18.01 1.45
CA SER A 303 -13.18 18.00 2.54
C SER A 303 -14.02 16.73 2.58
#